data_2a62b5e7a38ed5d093f1ff847c3e4ea0
#
_entry.id   2a62b5e7a38ed5d093f1ff847c3e4ea0
#
_cell.length_a   1.000
_cell.length_b   1.000
_cell.length_c   1.000
_cell.angle_alpha   90.00
_cell.angle_beta   90.00
_cell.angle_gamma   90.00
#
_symmetry.space_group_name_H-M   'P 1'
#
loop_
_entity.id
_entity.type
_entity.pdbx_description
1 polymer ?
#
loop_
_entity_poly.entity_id
_entity_poly.type
_entity_poly.pdbx_seq_one_letter_code
_entity_poly.pdbx_strand_id
1 'polypeptide(L)'
;MAVTITPNTELSDKLVKVSVDAGVVIMEIYNAASGIETDTKSDDSPVTLADQKAEDIILAVLKEVAPGVPVLAEESVAAGNIPDVGDEFFLVDPLDGTKEFIKKGTDFTVNIALIQNGRPVMGVVYAPARSHIWVAEGPATAWEAEVAPGGDVPAAADRKPMKIRPLPEAGVTAVASKSHRTPETDEFLGKFKVAELVSMGSSLKFCMIAAGDADLYPRLGRTMEWDTGAAHAVISAAGGRVLTLEGIDLTYGKKERGYDNPHFVVYGDVEPPKA
;
A
#
# COMPACT_ATOMS: atom_id res chain seq x y z
N MET A 1 -9.32 6.46 28.94
CA MET A 1 -9.55 6.99 27.58
C MET A 1 -8.34 6.57 26.77
N ALA A 2 -8.53 5.86 25.67
CA ALA A 2 -7.44 5.59 24.74
C ALA A 2 -6.94 6.93 24.20
N VAL A 3 -5.63 7.11 24.14
CA VAL A 3 -5.02 8.31 23.54
C VAL A 3 -5.06 8.11 22.04
N THR A 4 -5.86 8.90 21.34
CA THR A 4 -5.89 8.88 19.88
C THR A 4 -4.60 9.48 19.34
N ILE A 5 -3.97 8.76 18.41
CA ILE A 5 -2.74 9.22 17.73
C ILE A 5 -3.09 10.43 16.85
N THR A 6 -2.34 11.51 17.00
CA THR A 6 -2.42 12.63 16.07
C THR A 6 -1.37 12.42 14.96
N PRO A 7 -1.79 12.26 13.68
CA PRO A 7 -0.85 12.25 12.56
C PRO A 7 0.09 13.46 12.60
N ASN A 8 1.39 13.21 12.50
CA ASN A 8 2.42 14.26 12.49
C ASN A 8 3.70 13.76 11.83
N THR A 9 4.60 14.69 11.50
CA THR A 9 5.87 14.41 10.83
C THR A 9 6.77 13.49 11.66
N GLU A 10 6.80 13.62 12.99
CA GLU A 10 7.65 12.77 13.84
C GLU A 10 7.24 11.29 13.75
N LEU A 11 5.94 11.00 13.84
CA LEU A 11 5.46 9.63 13.65
C LEU A 11 5.72 9.14 12.23
N SER A 12 5.45 9.99 11.22
CA SER A 12 5.73 9.69 9.82
C SER A 12 7.19 9.30 9.61
N ASP A 13 8.14 10.05 10.15
CA ASP A 13 9.57 9.78 10.05
C ASP A 13 9.96 8.44 10.69
N LYS A 14 9.32 8.06 11.81
CA LYS A 14 9.51 6.75 12.44
C LYS A 14 8.97 5.61 11.56
N LEU A 15 7.79 5.80 10.92
CA LEU A 15 7.23 4.83 9.98
C LEU A 15 8.10 4.70 8.72
N VAL A 16 8.62 5.81 8.20
CA VAL A 16 9.57 5.83 7.08
C VAL A 16 10.83 5.05 7.45
N LYS A 17 11.43 5.36 8.62
CA LYS A 17 12.66 4.69 9.06
C LYS A 17 12.48 3.19 9.18
N VAL A 18 11.42 2.73 9.83
CA VAL A 18 11.19 1.28 9.99
C VAL A 18 10.91 0.58 8.66
N SER A 19 10.22 1.24 7.72
CA SER A 19 10.00 0.70 6.37
C SER A 19 11.33 0.53 5.61
N VAL A 20 12.24 1.51 5.72
CA VAL A 20 13.58 1.46 5.11
C VAL A 20 14.45 0.38 5.76
N ASP A 21 14.37 0.20 7.09
CA ASP A 21 15.10 -0.85 7.82
C ASP A 21 14.56 -2.25 7.48
N ALA A 22 13.25 -2.43 7.39
CA ALA A 22 12.64 -3.66 6.89
C ALA A 22 13.10 -3.97 5.45
N GLY A 23 13.24 -2.94 4.62
CA GLY A 23 13.78 -3.06 3.27
C GLY A 23 15.20 -3.61 3.21
N VAL A 24 16.05 -3.37 4.22
CA VAL A 24 17.40 -3.98 4.31
C VAL A 24 17.31 -5.49 4.33
N VAL A 25 16.52 -6.02 5.27
CA VAL A 25 16.36 -7.47 5.46
C VAL A 25 15.72 -8.13 4.24
N ILE A 26 14.73 -7.48 3.66
CA ILE A 26 14.10 -7.92 2.41
C ILE A 26 15.15 -8.03 1.30
N MET A 27 15.97 -6.99 1.10
CA MET A 27 16.97 -6.96 0.03
C MET A 27 18.17 -7.88 0.30
N GLU A 28 18.52 -8.17 1.54
CA GLU A 28 19.51 -9.21 1.88
C GLU A 28 19.05 -10.59 1.40
N ILE A 29 17.79 -10.95 1.67
CA ILE A 29 17.21 -12.23 1.25
C ILE A 29 17.00 -12.23 -0.29
N TYR A 30 16.54 -11.12 -0.84
CA TYR A 30 16.40 -10.97 -2.29
C TYR A 30 17.72 -11.21 -3.03
N ASN A 31 18.82 -10.71 -2.53
CA ASN A 31 20.16 -10.83 -3.15
C ASN A 31 20.93 -12.11 -2.75
N ALA A 32 20.38 -12.94 -1.87
CA ALA A 32 21.06 -14.15 -1.41
C ALA A 32 21.39 -15.12 -2.58
N ALA A 33 22.63 -15.59 -2.61
CA ALA A 33 23.10 -16.51 -3.66
C ALA A 33 22.46 -17.90 -3.57
N SER A 34 21.96 -18.30 -2.39
CA SER A 34 21.24 -19.56 -2.15
C SER A 34 19.86 -19.64 -2.81
N GLY A 35 19.39 -18.52 -3.37
CA GLY A 35 18.01 -18.39 -3.85
C GLY A 35 17.04 -17.99 -2.74
N ILE A 36 15.75 -17.85 -3.10
CA ILE A 36 14.68 -17.52 -2.16
C ILE A 36 13.96 -18.81 -1.76
N GLU A 37 14.04 -19.16 -0.48
CA GLU A 37 13.26 -20.26 0.07
C GLU A 37 11.81 -19.77 0.31
N THR A 38 10.84 -20.60 -0.06
CA THR A 38 9.41 -20.26 0.03
C THR A 38 8.65 -21.35 0.75
N ASP A 39 7.77 -20.94 1.65
CA ASP A 39 6.71 -21.76 2.21
C ASP A 39 5.36 -21.37 1.61
N THR A 40 4.31 -22.12 1.92
CA THR A 40 2.95 -21.86 1.44
C THR A 40 2.02 -21.64 2.63
N LYS A 41 1.28 -20.55 2.63
CA LYS A 41 0.25 -20.24 3.64
C LYS A 41 -0.98 -21.13 3.44
N SER A 42 -1.90 -21.10 4.40
CA SER A 42 -3.15 -21.89 4.37
C SER A 42 -4.09 -21.52 3.20
N ASP A 43 -3.91 -20.37 2.59
CA ASP A 43 -4.67 -19.89 1.42
C ASP A 43 -3.93 -20.09 0.09
N ASP A 44 -2.92 -20.95 0.06
CA ASP A 44 -2.04 -21.25 -1.09
C ASP A 44 -1.17 -20.07 -1.57
N SER A 45 -1.10 -18.96 -0.81
CA SER A 45 -0.16 -17.85 -1.11
C SER A 45 1.25 -18.19 -0.64
N PRO A 46 2.30 -17.76 -1.37
CA PRO A 46 3.67 -17.95 -0.93
C PRO A 46 4.02 -17.00 0.23
N VAL A 47 4.87 -17.46 1.13
CA VAL A 47 5.52 -16.66 2.16
C VAL A 47 7.02 -16.96 2.15
N THR A 48 7.82 -15.97 2.47
CA THR A 48 9.27 -16.11 2.58
C THR A 48 9.75 -15.66 3.95
N LEU A 49 10.98 -16.02 4.27
CA LEU A 49 11.64 -15.51 5.48
C LEU A 49 11.74 -13.97 5.48
N ALA A 50 11.68 -13.33 4.30
CA ALA A 50 11.69 -11.88 4.17
C ALA A 50 10.42 -11.24 4.75
N ASP A 51 9.24 -11.83 4.47
CA ASP A 51 7.94 -11.38 4.98
C ASP A 51 7.96 -11.40 6.53
N GLN A 52 8.32 -12.54 7.12
CA GLN A 52 8.34 -12.74 8.58
C GLN A 52 9.32 -11.78 9.29
N LYS A 53 10.57 -11.68 8.79
CA LYS A 53 11.59 -10.82 9.41
C LYS A 53 11.24 -9.33 9.27
N ALA A 54 10.68 -8.92 8.15
CA ALA A 54 10.24 -7.55 7.95
C ALA A 54 9.08 -7.21 8.89
N GLU A 55 8.10 -8.12 9.07
CA GLU A 55 7.01 -7.93 10.02
C GLU A 55 7.53 -7.78 11.45
N ASP A 56 8.44 -8.66 11.90
CA ASP A 56 9.02 -8.59 13.25
C ASP A 56 9.65 -7.22 13.56
N ILE A 57 10.41 -6.66 12.60
CA ILE A 57 11.02 -5.33 12.73
C ILE A 57 9.96 -4.25 12.84
N ILE A 58 8.94 -4.28 11.98
CA ILE A 58 7.88 -3.28 11.95
C ILE A 58 7.06 -3.32 13.24
N LEU A 59 6.65 -4.52 13.69
CA LEU A 59 5.85 -4.70 14.90
C LEU A 59 6.59 -4.24 16.16
N ALA A 60 7.91 -4.47 16.24
CA ALA A 60 8.72 -4.02 17.37
C ALA A 60 8.70 -2.48 17.49
N VAL A 61 8.87 -1.76 16.38
CA VAL A 61 8.84 -0.29 16.36
C VAL A 61 7.45 0.25 16.61
N LEU A 62 6.39 -0.33 16.00
CA LEU A 62 5.01 0.12 16.22
C LEU A 62 4.59 -0.02 17.68
N LYS A 63 5.02 -1.10 18.36
CA LYS A 63 4.78 -1.30 19.80
C LYS A 63 5.43 -0.20 20.66
N GLU A 64 6.58 0.33 20.23
CA GLU A 64 7.31 1.39 20.94
C GLU A 64 6.69 2.77 20.67
N VAL A 65 6.40 3.08 19.40
CA VAL A 65 5.96 4.43 19.00
C VAL A 65 4.46 4.66 19.21
N ALA A 66 3.68 3.60 19.28
CA ALA A 66 2.22 3.63 19.45
C ALA A 66 1.73 2.55 20.45
N PRO A 67 2.18 2.60 21.71
CA PRO A 67 1.86 1.57 22.68
C PRO A 67 0.35 1.44 22.90
N GLY A 68 -0.17 0.23 22.76
CA GLY A 68 -1.58 -0.10 22.97
C GLY A 68 -2.48 0.10 21.72
N VAL A 69 -1.97 0.59 20.62
CA VAL A 69 -2.70 0.60 19.34
C VAL A 69 -2.58 -0.78 18.68
N PRO A 70 -3.71 -1.42 18.33
CA PRO A 70 -3.68 -2.71 17.65
C PRO A 70 -2.98 -2.64 16.29
N VAL A 71 -2.27 -3.72 15.93
CA VAL A 71 -1.66 -3.85 14.61
C VAL A 71 -2.21 -5.08 13.91
N LEU A 72 -2.89 -4.89 12.80
CA LEU A 72 -3.37 -5.96 11.93
C LEU A 72 -2.31 -6.16 10.83
N ALA A 73 -1.46 -7.18 11.01
CA ALA A 73 -0.35 -7.49 10.12
C ALA A 73 -0.57 -8.83 9.41
N GLU A 74 -0.18 -8.91 8.15
CA GLU A 74 -0.48 -10.05 7.27
C GLU A 74 -0.01 -11.38 7.85
N GLU A 75 1.27 -11.48 8.25
CA GLU A 75 1.85 -12.75 8.71
C GLU A 75 1.29 -13.16 10.08
N SER A 76 1.08 -12.18 10.97
CA SER A 76 0.41 -12.40 12.25
C SER A 76 -1.00 -12.92 12.08
N VAL A 77 -1.78 -12.36 11.15
CA VAL A 77 -3.14 -12.84 10.81
C VAL A 77 -3.09 -14.25 10.22
N ALA A 78 -2.18 -14.53 9.32
CA ALA A 78 -1.98 -15.86 8.74
C ALA A 78 -1.62 -16.91 9.81
N ALA A 79 -0.89 -16.51 10.85
CA ALA A 79 -0.58 -17.35 12.02
C ALA A 79 -1.74 -17.47 13.03
N GLY A 80 -2.89 -16.83 12.79
CA GLY A 80 -4.05 -16.83 13.66
C GLY A 80 -4.03 -15.77 14.77
N ASN A 81 -3.06 -14.89 14.79
CA ASN A 81 -2.92 -13.78 15.76
C ASN A 81 -3.69 -12.55 15.26
N ILE A 82 -5.02 -12.57 15.39
CA ILE A 82 -5.89 -11.49 14.91
C ILE A 82 -6.25 -10.61 16.10
N PRO A 83 -5.78 -9.33 16.15
CA PRO A 83 -6.14 -8.42 17.22
C PRO A 83 -7.59 -7.98 17.10
N ASP A 84 -8.18 -7.59 18.24
CA ASP A 84 -9.45 -6.89 18.22
C ASP A 84 -9.19 -5.42 17.87
N VAL A 85 -9.50 -5.04 16.62
CA VAL A 85 -9.32 -3.68 16.14
C VAL A 85 -10.57 -2.84 16.43
N GLY A 86 -10.35 -1.65 16.98
CA GLY A 86 -11.40 -0.65 17.18
C GLY A 86 -11.37 0.42 16.09
N ASP A 87 -11.65 1.66 16.50
CA ASP A 87 -11.66 2.81 15.59
C ASP A 87 -10.25 3.26 15.17
N GLU A 88 -9.21 2.81 15.87
CA GLU A 88 -7.82 3.16 15.61
C GLU A 88 -6.92 1.92 15.63
N PHE A 89 -6.20 1.67 14.53
CA PHE A 89 -5.27 0.55 14.41
C PHE A 89 -4.29 0.77 13.26
N PHE A 90 -3.18 0.02 13.27
CA PHE A 90 -2.29 -0.06 12.13
C PHE A 90 -2.63 -1.25 11.24
N LEU A 91 -2.44 -1.04 9.94
CA LEU A 91 -2.38 -2.10 8.92
C LEU A 91 -0.94 -2.24 8.45
N VAL A 92 -0.45 -3.48 8.38
CA VAL A 92 0.90 -3.78 7.93
C VAL A 92 0.87 -4.93 6.91
N ASP A 93 1.45 -4.67 5.75
CA ASP A 93 1.89 -5.71 4.83
C ASP A 93 3.41 -5.59 4.72
N PRO A 94 4.16 -6.54 5.29
CA PRO A 94 5.62 -6.46 5.33
C PRO A 94 6.25 -6.64 3.96
N LEU A 95 5.57 -7.33 3.02
CA LEU A 95 6.07 -7.60 1.66
C LEU A 95 4.90 -7.87 0.69
N ASP A 96 4.16 -6.83 0.30
CA ASP A 96 3.17 -6.94 -0.79
C ASP A 96 3.88 -7.22 -2.12
N GLY A 97 3.44 -8.26 -2.81
CA GLY A 97 4.04 -8.70 -4.05
C GLY A 97 5.07 -9.83 -3.87
N THR A 98 4.86 -10.74 -2.93
CA THR A 98 5.73 -11.90 -2.69
C THR A 98 5.96 -12.73 -3.95
N LYS A 99 4.97 -12.82 -4.85
CA LYS A 99 5.14 -13.51 -6.16
C LYS A 99 6.15 -12.80 -7.08
N GLU A 100 6.13 -11.49 -7.10
CA GLU A 100 7.08 -10.65 -7.84
C GLU A 100 8.47 -10.75 -7.22
N PHE A 101 8.56 -10.72 -5.89
CA PHE A 101 9.80 -10.91 -5.13
C PHE A 101 10.48 -12.25 -5.45
N ILE A 102 9.75 -13.37 -5.39
CA ILE A 102 10.25 -14.72 -5.70
C ILE A 102 10.75 -14.81 -7.14
N LYS A 103 10.08 -14.14 -8.08
CA LYS A 103 10.47 -14.09 -9.50
C LYS A 103 11.60 -13.10 -9.79
N LYS A 104 12.23 -12.53 -8.76
CA LYS A 104 13.28 -11.51 -8.91
C LYS A 104 12.81 -10.27 -9.69
N GLY A 105 11.52 -9.94 -9.61
CA GLY A 105 10.96 -8.67 -10.06
C GLY A 105 11.19 -7.56 -9.04
N THR A 106 10.86 -6.31 -9.40
CA THR A 106 11.07 -5.13 -8.55
C THR A 106 9.76 -4.54 -8.01
N ASP A 107 8.62 -5.14 -8.32
CA ASP A 107 7.29 -4.61 -7.99
C ASP A 107 6.78 -5.21 -6.69
N PHE A 108 7.49 -4.98 -5.59
CA PHE A 108 7.07 -5.37 -4.25
C PHE A 108 7.34 -4.23 -3.26
N THR A 109 6.50 -4.15 -2.22
CA THR A 109 6.51 -2.99 -1.30
C THR A 109 6.32 -3.41 0.15
N VAL A 110 6.87 -2.62 1.08
CA VAL A 110 6.48 -2.57 2.49
C VAL A 110 5.36 -1.55 2.62
N ASN A 111 4.24 -1.92 3.25
CA ASN A 111 3.08 -1.07 3.43
C ASN A 111 2.76 -0.93 4.92
N ILE A 112 2.69 0.31 5.43
CA ILE A 112 2.27 0.62 6.81
C ILE A 112 1.24 1.74 6.76
N ALA A 113 0.07 1.53 7.35
CA ALA A 113 -0.99 2.54 7.43
C ALA A 113 -1.51 2.71 8.85
N LEU A 114 -1.84 3.95 9.24
CA LEU A 114 -2.65 4.25 10.40
C LEU A 114 -4.09 4.47 9.94
N ILE A 115 -5.00 3.68 10.52
CA ILE A 115 -6.44 3.78 10.27
C ILE A 115 -7.11 4.44 11.46
N GLN A 116 -7.98 5.42 11.19
CA GLN A 116 -8.83 6.05 12.20
C GLN A 116 -10.26 6.18 11.67
N ASN A 117 -11.23 5.72 12.47
CA ASN A 117 -12.66 5.75 12.10
C ASN A 117 -12.93 5.16 10.70
N GLY A 118 -12.27 4.04 10.40
CA GLY A 118 -12.39 3.32 9.13
C GLY A 118 -11.73 4.01 7.94
N ARG A 119 -10.91 5.07 8.14
CA ARG A 119 -10.20 5.79 7.07
C ARG A 119 -8.68 5.76 7.29
N PRO A 120 -7.89 5.58 6.24
CA PRO A 120 -6.44 5.67 6.35
C PRO A 120 -6.05 7.16 6.44
N VAL A 121 -5.38 7.52 7.55
CA VAL A 121 -4.98 8.89 7.86
C VAL A 121 -3.48 9.15 7.70
N MET A 122 -2.68 8.08 7.73
CA MET A 122 -1.25 8.09 7.38
C MET A 122 -0.91 6.82 6.61
N GLY A 123 0.10 6.89 5.76
CA GLY A 123 0.57 5.72 5.04
C GLY A 123 2.00 5.86 4.54
N VAL A 124 2.73 4.76 4.59
CA VAL A 124 4.07 4.63 4.00
C VAL A 124 4.05 3.42 3.07
N VAL A 125 4.43 3.64 1.83
CA VAL A 125 4.67 2.62 0.81
C VAL A 125 6.15 2.70 0.42
N TYR A 126 6.91 1.66 0.69
CA TYR A 126 8.33 1.63 0.36
C TYR A 126 8.65 0.48 -0.61
N ALA A 127 9.25 0.78 -1.74
CA ALA A 127 9.72 -0.20 -2.74
C ALA A 127 11.24 -0.36 -2.65
N PRO A 128 11.76 -1.32 -1.86
CA PRO A 128 13.19 -1.42 -1.58
C PRO A 128 14.03 -1.73 -2.82
N ALA A 129 13.53 -2.54 -3.75
CA ALA A 129 14.22 -2.84 -5.00
C ALA A 129 14.26 -1.66 -5.99
N ARG A 130 13.45 -0.64 -5.76
CA ARG A 130 13.40 0.61 -6.55
C ARG A 130 14.06 1.77 -5.82
N SER A 131 14.47 1.58 -4.55
CA SER A 131 14.99 2.64 -3.67
C SER A 131 14.06 3.85 -3.64
N HIS A 132 12.73 3.63 -3.55
CA HIS A 132 11.74 4.69 -3.62
C HIS A 132 10.65 4.55 -2.57
N ILE A 133 10.21 5.68 -2.02
CA ILE A 133 9.20 5.73 -0.96
C ILE A 133 8.11 6.76 -1.28
N TRP A 134 6.87 6.44 -0.94
CA TRP A 134 5.69 7.30 -1.03
C TRP A 134 5.04 7.39 0.34
N VAL A 135 4.74 8.60 0.77
CA VAL A 135 4.31 8.86 2.15
C VAL A 135 3.12 9.80 2.19
N ALA A 136 2.12 9.45 3.00
CA ALA A 136 1.11 10.38 3.50
C ALA A 136 1.39 10.67 4.99
N GLU A 137 1.83 11.89 5.31
CA GLU A 137 2.05 12.34 6.69
C GLU A 137 0.75 12.66 7.43
N GLY A 138 -0.34 12.78 6.70
CA GLY A 138 -1.68 13.13 7.15
C GLY A 138 -2.61 13.30 5.95
N PRO A 139 -3.87 13.67 6.18
CA PRO A 139 -4.92 13.67 5.15
C PRO A 139 -4.69 14.60 3.95
N ALA A 140 -3.76 15.57 4.05
CA ALA A 140 -3.54 16.58 3.02
C ALA A 140 -2.06 16.73 2.61
N THR A 141 -1.18 15.87 3.10
CA THR A 141 0.26 15.99 2.84
C THR A 141 0.79 14.65 2.35
N ALA A 142 1.09 14.58 1.05
CA ALA A 142 1.75 13.44 0.43
C ALA A 142 3.05 13.88 -0.26
N TRP A 143 4.07 13.03 -0.17
CA TRP A 143 5.35 13.23 -0.83
C TRP A 143 6.01 11.90 -1.23
N GLU A 144 6.93 11.97 -2.16
CA GLU A 144 7.79 10.87 -2.58
C GLU A 144 9.27 11.25 -2.45
N ALA A 145 10.15 10.26 -2.31
CA ALA A 145 11.59 10.46 -2.32
C ALA A 145 12.34 9.19 -2.74
N GLU A 146 13.58 9.36 -3.18
CA GLU A 146 14.52 8.25 -3.32
C GLU A 146 15.20 7.98 -1.98
N VAL A 147 15.19 6.72 -1.54
CA VAL A 147 15.90 6.25 -0.35
C VAL A 147 16.30 4.79 -0.53
N ALA A 148 17.59 4.52 -0.48
CA ALA A 148 18.09 3.15 -0.55
C ALA A 148 17.78 2.38 0.74
N PRO A 149 17.67 1.04 0.71
CA PRO A 149 17.57 0.22 1.91
C PRO A 149 18.68 0.56 2.92
N GLY A 150 18.30 0.83 4.17
CA GLY A 150 19.20 1.25 5.24
C GLY A 150 19.61 2.73 5.20
N GLY A 151 19.10 3.50 4.24
CA GLY A 151 19.34 4.94 4.17
C GLY A 151 18.66 5.72 5.31
N ASP A 152 18.98 6.98 5.42
CA ASP A 152 18.36 7.89 6.38
C ASP A 152 16.97 8.31 5.89
N VAL A 153 16.14 8.79 6.82
CA VAL A 153 14.86 9.43 6.51
C VAL A 153 15.14 10.65 5.61
N PRO A 154 14.48 10.77 4.45
CA PRO A 154 14.70 11.88 3.54
C PRO A 154 14.50 13.24 4.22
N ALA A 155 15.46 14.15 4.04
CA ALA A 155 15.31 15.52 4.54
C ALA A 155 14.13 16.21 3.85
N ALA A 156 13.55 17.22 4.50
CA ALA A 156 12.39 17.93 3.94
C ALA A 156 12.63 18.50 2.53
N ALA A 157 13.89 18.88 2.23
CA ALA A 157 14.27 19.39 0.90
C ALA A 157 14.27 18.31 -0.20
N ASP A 158 14.39 17.04 0.18
CA ASP A 158 14.44 15.90 -0.74
C ASP A 158 13.04 15.27 -0.93
N ARG A 159 12.05 15.71 -0.16
CA ARG A 159 10.66 15.26 -0.24
C ARG A 159 9.94 15.99 -1.38
N LYS A 160 9.65 15.29 -2.47
CA LYS A 160 8.91 15.85 -3.59
C LYS A 160 7.40 15.76 -3.31
N PRO A 161 6.67 16.88 -3.20
CA PRO A 161 5.22 16.86 -2.99
C PRO A 161 4.50 16.13 -4.11
N MET A 162 3.50 15.33 -3.74
CA MET A 162 2.68 14.56 -4.67
C MET A 162 1.32 15.19 -4.87
N LYS A 163 0.83 15.13 -6.09
CA LYS A 163 -0.53 15.54 -6.45
C LYS A 163 -0.97 14.80 -7.71
N ILE A 164 -2.23 14.35 -7.73
CA ILE A 164 -2.84 13.81 -8.95
C ILE A 164 -2.75 14.86 -10.08
N ARG A 165 -2.58 14.38 -11.31
CA ARG A 165 -2.59 15.25 -12.50
C ARG A 165 -4.00 15.50 -13.00
N PRO A 166 -4.26 16.62 -13.69
CA PRO A 166 -5.49 16.81 -14.47
C PRO A 166 -5.64 15.72 -15.53
N LEU A 167 -6.88 15.30 -15.79
CA LEU A 167 -7.16 14.29 -16.81
C LEU A 167 -6.64 14.74 -18.19
N PRO A 168 -5.75 13.94 -18.85
CA PRO A 168 -5.22 14.28 -20.17
C PRO A 168 -6.30 14.26 -21.26
N GLU A 169 -6.25 15.18 -22.22
CA GLU A 169 -7.16 15.21 -23.38
C GLU A 169 -7.12 13.92 -24.22
N ALA A 170 -5.96 13.26 -24.26
CA ALA A 170 -5.78 11.99 -24.95
C ALA A 170 -6.66 10.87 -24.36
N GLY A 171 -7.02 10.96 -23.10
CA GLY A 171 -7.73 9.95 -22.30
C GLY A 171 -6.92 9.49 -21.12
N VAL A 172 -7.45 8.52 -20.36
CA VAL A 172 -6.82 8.01 -19.15
C VAL A 172 -5.62 7.10 -19.46
N THR A 173 -4.56 7.23 -18.67
CA THR A 173 -3.59 6.17 -18.47
C THR A 173 -4.13 5.27 -17.36
N ALA A 174 -4.56 4.07 -17.73
CA ALA A 174 -5.06 3.09 -16.76
C ALA A 174 -3.92 2.19 -16.29
N VAL A 175 -3.93 1.82 -15.00
CA VAL A 175 -3.03 0.81 -14.46
C VAL A 175 -3.80 -0.47 -14.20
N ALA A 176 -3.25 -1.60 -14.63
CA ALA A 176 -3.83 -2.91 -14.37
C ALA A 176 -2.86 -3.80 -13.57
N SER A 177 -3.43 -4.76 -12.84
CA SER A 177 -2.61 -5.74 -12.14
C SER A 177 -1.84 -6.61 -13.11
N LYS A 178 -0.55 -6.80 -12.85
CA LYS A 178 0.32 -7.66 -13.63
C LYS A 178 -0.10 -9.14 -13.55
N SER A 179 -0.58 -9.55 -12.39
CA SER A 179 -0.88 -10.95 -12.04
C SER A 179 -2.38 -11.26 -11.90
N HIS A 180 -3.27 -10.24 -11.86
CA HIS A 180 -4.69 -10.42 -11.49
C HIS A 180 -5.64 -9.60 -12.40
N ARG A 181 -5.31 -9.38 -13.67
CA ARG A 181 -6.22 -8.77 -14.63
C ARG A 181 -7.27 -9.78 -15.06
N THR A 182 -8.53 -9.37 -15.06
CA THR A 182 -9.69 -10.22 -15.40
C THR A 182 -10.48 -9.62 -16.55
N PRO A 183 -11.34 -10.42 -17.25
CA PRO A 183 -12.25 -9.89 -18.28
C PRO A 183 -13.16 -8.77 -17.77
N GLU A 184 -13.59 -8.83 -16.51
CA GLU A 184 -14.44 -7.80 -15.88
C GLU A 184 -13.66 -6.48 -15.75
N THR A 185 -12.35 -6.55 -15.50
CA THR A 185 -11.46 -5.38 -15.52
C THR A 185 -11.44 -4.73 -16.90
N ASP A 186 -11.38 -5.53 -17.95
CA ASP A 186 -11.38 -5.04 -19.33
C ASP A 186 -12.72 -4.42 -19.72
N GLU A 187 -13.84 -5.04 -19.30
CA GLU A 187 -15.17 -4.48 -19.48
C GLU A 187 -15.32 -3.14 -18.76
N PHE A 188 -14.83 -3.04 -17.52
CA PHE A 188 -14.86 -1.80 -16.77
C PHE A 188 -14.06 -0.70 -17.46
N LEU A 189 -12.84 -1.00 -17.90
CA LEU A 189 -11.98 -0.07 -18.63
C LEU A 189 -12.60 0.39 -19.96
N GLY A 190 -13.39 -0.46 -20.60
CA GLY A 190 -14.15 -0.12 -21.80
C GLY A 190 -15.15 1.04 -21.65
N LYS A 191 -15.46 1.43 -20.42
CA LYS A 191 -16.31 2.61 -20.10
C LYS A 191 -15.57 3.94 -20.21
N PHE A 192 -14.25 3.93 -20.40
CA PHE A 192 -13.39 5.10 -20.45
C PHE A 192 -12.67 5.21 -21.78
N LYS A 193 -12.28 6.43 -22.15
CA LYS A 193 -11.33 6.65 -23.24
C LYS A 193 -9.91 6.33 -22.72
N VAL A 194 -9.48 5.08 -22.82
CA VAL A 194 -8.15 4.65 -22.40
C VAL A 194 -7.14 5.00 -23.49
N ALA A 195 -6.20 5.90 -23.15
CA ALA A 195 -5.09 6.27 -24.03
C ALA A 195 -3.91 5.33 -23.88
N GLU A 196 -3.66 4.86 -22.65
CA GLU A 196 -2.55 3.97 -22.32
C GLU A 196 -2.96 2.97 -21.24
N LEU A 197 -2.40 1.76 -21.29
CA LEU A 197 -2.58 0.74 -20.28
C LEU A 197 -1.21 0.25 -19.79
N VAL A 198 -0.92 0.53 -18.51
CA VAL A 198 0.33 0.15 -17.84
C VAL A 198 0.08 -1.06 -16.94
N SER A 199 1.02 -2.00 -16.93
CA SER A 199 0.97 -3.16 -16.04
C SER A 199 1.96 -2.98 -14.88
N MET A 200 1.48 -3.06 -13.64
CA MET A 200 2.27 -2.85 -12.43
C MET A 200 1.86 -3.85 -11.34
N GLY A 201 2.84 -4.29 -10.52
CA GLY A 201 2.60 -5.11 -9.32
C GLY A 201 2.31 -4.28 -8.09
N SER A 202 1.94 -4.95 -6.98
CA SER A 202 1.83 -4.39 -5.63
C SER A 202 0.96 -3.13 -5.50
N SER A 203 1.06 -2.42 -4.38
CA SER A 203 0.45 -1.13 -4.09
C SER A 203 1.01 0.04 -4.93
N LEU A 204 2.08 -0.19 -5.72
CA LEU A 204 2.66 0.80 -6.65
C LEU A 204 1.64 1.42 -7.62
N LYS A 205 0.56 0.70 -7.93
CA LYS A 205 -0.52 1.17 -8.81
C LYS A 205 -1.22 2.43 -8.28
N PHE A 206 -1.42 2.51 -6.97
CA PHE A 206 -1.94 3.71 -6.31
C PHE A 206 -0.93 4.84 -6.35
N CYS A 207 0.35 4.51 -6.08
CA CYS A 207 1.43 5.49 -6.03
C CYS A 207 1.64 6.17 -7.39
N MET A 208 1.52 5.43 -8.50
CA MET A 208 1.56 6.00 -9.85
C MET A 208 0.48 7.05 -10.08
N ILE A 209 -0.74 6.81 -9.58
CA ILE A 209 -1.84 7.79 -9.72
C ILE A 209 -1.59 8.99 -8.81
N ALA A 210 -1.13 8.75 -7.58
CA ALA A 210 -0.81 9.80 -6.62
C ALA A 210 0.33 10.72 -7.11
N ALA A 211 1.33 10.17 -7.84
CA ALA A 211 2.43 10.91 -8.44
C ALA A 211 2.03 11.65 -9.74
N GLY A 212 0.84 11.39 -10.29
CA GLY A 212 0.37 11.96 -11.54
C GLY A 212 0.92 11.24 -12.79
N ASP A 213 1.41 10.00 -12.65
CA ASP A 213 1.90 9.17 -13.76
C ASP A 213 0.79 8.36 -14.41
N ALA A 214 -0.33 8.15 -13.70
CA ALA A 214 -1.51 7.45 -14.17
C ALA A 214 -2.80 8.11 -13.65
N ASP A 215 -3.96 7.63 -14.08
CA ASP A 215 -5.24 8.28 -13.82
C ASP A 215 -6.29 7.34 -13.21
N LEU A 216 -6.19 6.02 -13.49
CA LEU A 216 -7.26 5.07 -13.14
C LEU A 216 -6.69 3.69 -12.84
N TYR A 217 -7.14 3.06 -11.74
CA TYR A 217 -6.82 1.67 -11.41
C TYR A 217 -8.07 0.92 -10.90
N PRO A 218 -8.73 0.11 -11.72
CA PRO A 218 -9.77 -0.81 -11.26
C PRO A 218 -9.17 -2.07 -10.64
N ARG A 219 -9.69 -2.47 -9.49
CA ARG A 219 -9.34 -3.73 -8.82
C ARG A 219 -10.60 -4.58 -8.62
N LEU A 220 -10.86 -5.47 -9.59
CA LEU A 220 -11.99 -6.39 -9.62
C LEU A 220 -11.55 -7.82 -9.26
N GLY A 221 -10.69 -7.93 -8.26
CA GLY A 221 -10.20 -9.17 -7.73
C GLY A 221 -9.87 -9.01 -6.24
N ARG A 222 -9.73 -10.13 -5.53
CA ARG A 222 -9.49 -10.16 -4.09
C ARG A 222 -8.24 -9.37 -3.71
N THR A 223 -8.36 -8.57 -2.65
CA THR A 223 -7.26 -7.93 -1.91
C THR A 223 -7.63 -7.85 -0.44
N MET A 224 -6.62 -7.80 0.40
CA MET A 224 -6.82 -7.59 1.83
C MET A 224 -6.66 -6.11 2.18
N GLU A 225 -7.09 -5.73 3.38
CA GLU A 225 -7.00 -4.35 3.85
C GLU A 225 -5.55 -3.86 3.95
N TRP A 226 -4.61 -4.71 4.36
CA TRP A 226 -3.19 -4.37 4.47
C TRP A 226 -2.51 -4.14 3.12
N ASP A 227 -2.99 -4.74 2.01
CA ASP A 227 -2.50 -4.47 0.64
C ASP A 227 -2.80 -3.04 0.19
N THR A 228 -3.78 -2.38 0.81
CA THR A 228 -4.35 -1.13 0.26
C THR A 228 -4.26 0.06 1.19
N GLY A 229 -4.28 -0.13 2.51
CA GLY A 229 -4.42 0.96 3.48
C GLY A 229 -3.37 2.06 3.33
N ALA A 230 -2.10 1.69 3.19
CA ALA A 230 -0.99 2.64 3.07
C ALA A 230 -1.09 3.47 1.78
N ALA A 231 -1.26 2.79 0.66
CA ALA A 231 -1.35 3.45 -0.63
C ALA A 231 -2.65 4.26 -0.80
N HIS A 232 -3.75 3.86 -0.13
CA HIS A 232 -4.98 4.65 -0.07
C HIS A 232 -4.77 5.96 0.70
N ALA A 233 -4.02 5.96 1.81
CA ALA A 233 -3.64 7.21 2.48
C ALA A 233 -2.88 8.14 1.52
N VAL A 234 -1.89 7.59 0.79
CA VAL A 234 -1.06 8.35 -0.15
C VAL A 234 -1.90 8.98 -1.27
N ILE A 235 -2.75 8.19 -1.96
CA ILE A 235 -3.57 8.73 -3.05
C ILE A 235 -4.60 9.75 -2.55
N SER A 236 -5.21 9.53 -1.36
CA SER A 236 -6.16 10.47 -0.78
C SER A 236 -5.50 11.80 -0.44
N ALA A 237 -4.30 11.78 0.18
CA ALA A 237 -3.54 12.98 0.50
C ALA A 237 -3.05 13.73 -0.77
N ALA A 238 -2.85 13.02 -1.88
CA ALA A 238 -2.53 13.59 -3.20
C ALA A 238 -3.76 14.14 -3.96
N GLY A 239 -4.98 13.97 -3.40
CA GLY A 239 -6.23 14.50 -3.96
C GLY A 239 -7.05 13.51 -4.79
N GLY A 240 -6.65 12.24 -4.87
CA GLY A 240 -7.41 11.19 -5.53
C GLY A 240 -8.45 10.53 -4.63
N ARG A 241 -9.14 9.53 -5.15
CA ARG A 241 -10.25 8.84 -4.47
C ARG A 241 -10.14 7.33 -4.65
N VAL A 242 -10.60 6.57 -3.64
CA VAL A 242 -10.74 5.11 -3.73
C VAL A 242 -12.18 4.75 -3.41
N LEU A 243 -12.91 4.28 -4.40
CA LEU A 243 -14.34 4.02 -4.30
C LEU A 243 -14.65 2.56 -4.62
N THR A 244 -15.67 2.01 -3.96
CA THR A 244 -16.28 0.74 -4.38
C THR A 244 -16.97 0.90 -5.74
N LEU A 245 -17.42 -0.19 -6.35
CA LEU A 245 -18.14 -0.12 -7.62
C LEU A 245 -19.50 0.60 -7.49
N GLU A 246 -20.02 0.69 -6.28
CA GLU A 246 -21.25 1.45 -5.95
C GLU A 246 -20.99 2.96 -5.74
N GLY A 247 -19.74 3.40 -5.88
CA GLY A 247 -19.34 4.80 -5.71
C GLY A 247 -19.23 5.24 -4.25
N ILE A 248 -19.10 4.31 -3.31
CA ILE A 248 -18.94 4.56 -1.88
C ILE A 248 -17.45 4.54 -1.54
N ASP A 249 -16.99 5.41 -0.64
CA ASP A 249 -15.61 5.41 -0.15
C ASP A 249 -15.21 4.03 0.38
N LEU A 250 -14.05 3.52 -0.01
CA LEU A 250 -13.49 2.30 0.56
C LEU A 250 -13.10 2.55 2.02
N THR A 251 -13.61 1.71 2.93
CA THR A 251 -13.34 1.80 4.37
C THR A 251 -12.61 0.58 4.90
N TYR A 252 -12.11 0.65 6.13
CA TYR A 252 -11.25 -0.33 6.78
C TYR A 252 -11.83 -0.81 8.11
N GLY A 253 -11.34 -1.95 8.62
CA GLY A 253 -11.84 -2.59 9.83
C GLY A 253 -13.00 -3.55 9.57
N LYS A 254 -13.05 -4.16 8.38
CA LYS A 254 -14.13 -5.07 7.92
C LYS A 254 -13.98 -6.49 8.52
N LYS A 255 -14.05 -6.61 9.85
CA LYS A 255 -13.88 -7.86 10.59
C LYS A 255 -14.82 -8.98 10.09
N GLU A 256 -16.08 -8.64 9.79
CA GLU A 256 -17.08 -9.60 9.31
C GLU A 256 -16.74 -10.17 7.92
N ARG A 257 -15.86 -9.51 7.17
CA ARG A 257 -15.33 -9.97 5.89
C ARG A 257 -13.97 -10.66 6.02
N GLY A 258 -13.45 -10.84 7.23
CA GLY A 258 -12.09 -11.30 7.46
C GLY A 258 -11.04 -10.32 6.90
N TYR A 259 -11.35 -9.02 6.92
CA TYR A 259 -10.53 -7.93 6.38
C TYR A 259 -10.29 -7.98 4.86
N ASP A 260 -11.15 -8.67 4.13
CA ASP A 260 -11.18 -8.67 2.66
C ASP A 260 -11.83 -7.40 2.12
N ASN A 261 -11.25 -6.81 1.07
CA ASN A 261 -11.82 -5.65 0.40
C ASN A 261 -12.93 -6.04 -0.58
N PRO A 262 -14.00 -5.24 -0.72
CA PRO A 262 -14.85 -5.32 -1.90
C PRO A 262 -14.05 -4.91 -3.15
N HIS A 263 -14.61 -5.14 -4.33
CA HIS A 263 -14.07 -4.55 -5.55
C HIS A 263 -14.04 -3.02 -5.44
N PHE A 264 -12.97 -2.41 -5.93
CA PHE A 264 -12.80 -0.97 -5.84
C PHE A 264 -12.10 -0.39 -7.08
N VAL A 265 -12.13 0.90 -7.18
CA VAL A 265 -11.43 1.66 -8.22
C VAL A 265 -10.71 2.86 -7.60
N VAL A 266 -9.46 3.05 -7.98
CA VAL A 266 -8.66 4.23 -7.63
C VAL A 266 -8.79 5.24 -8.76
N TYR A 267 -9.18 6.44 -8.42
CA TYR A 267 -9.38 7.56 -9.36
C TYR A 267 -8.40 8.70 -9.04
N GLY A 268 -7.69 9.16 -10.07
CA GLY A 268 -7.10 10.49 -10.09
C GLY A 268 -8.19 11.56 -10.35
N ASP A 269 -7.92 12.51 -11.25
CA ASP A 269 -8.90 13.53 -11.68
C ASP A 269 -9.84 12.94 -12.76
N VAL A 270 -10.46 11.81 -12.44
CA VAL A 270 -11.36 11.07 -13.34
C VAL A 270 -12.70 10.87 -12.64
N GLU A 271 -13.79 11.22 -13.31
CA GLU A 271 -15.13 10.98 -12.78
C GLU A 271 -15.53 9.50 -12.94
N PRO A 272 -16.13 8.89 -11.91
CA PRO A 272 -16.73 7.56 -12.02
C PRO A 272 -17.73 7.49 -13.17
N PRO A 273 -17.87 6.34 -13.87
CA PRO A 273 -18.86 6.19 -14.91
C PRO A 273 -20.26 6.39 -14.31
N LYS A 274 -21.12 7.07 -15.04
CA LYS A 274 -22.54 7.18 -14.64
C LYS A 274 -23.18 5.81 -14.64
N ALA A 275 -23.94 5.51 -13.59
CA ALA A 275 -24.71 4.28 -13.45
C ALA A 275 -25.70 4.09 -14.60
#